data_a6a393d6c3c388fec8175a64285ee6e5
#
_entry.id   a6a393d6c3c388fec8175a64285ee6e5
#
_cell.length_a   1.000
_cell.length_b   1.000
_cell.length_c   1.000
_cell.angle_alpha   90.00
_cell.angle_beta   90.00
_cell.angle_gamma   90.00
#
_symmetry.space_group_name_H-M   'P 1'
#
loop_
_entity.id
_entity.type
_entity.pdbx_description
1 polymer ?
#
loop_
_entity_poly.entity_id
_entity_poly.type
_entity_poly.pdbx_seq_one_letter_code
_entity_poly.pdbx_strand_id
1 'polypeptide(L)'
;HWIVNIEKRKTMRSHNRFHNYVPSLLLFLLFETVAVTLWLTKDNLFYLLNFSYIGACLALGTALFTAGKRYARHFVQLAVGSYMLLYLGVISRENMQIEGFWYYLFLGVFEAATIHYAVAKIFGPLLFGRGWCGYACWTAMVLDFLPYKQPQKPRKEKLGALRYVMFILSLALVSSLFLMKAANLEQIMFWMFLAGNALYYIAGIALAFAFKDNRAFCKYLCPITVFLKPMSYFSLLRVHCNENECVHCGKCLRVCPMNVEVNKESRRRKNGTECILCYECTKVCPKKALH
;
A
#
# COMPACT_ATOMS: atom_id res chain seq x y z
N HIS A 1 -14.75 -37.77 32.46
CA HIS A 1 -14.04 -37.82 31.16
C HIS A 1 -14.58 -36.82 30.09
N TRP A 2 -15.87 -36.50 30.09
CA TRP A 2 -16.50 -35.60 29.12
C TRP A 2 -16.19 -34.11 29.40
N ILE A 3 -16.20 -33.71 30.68
CA ILE A 3 -15.94 -32.31 31.11
C ILE A 3 -14.48 -31.94 30.85
N VAL A 4 -13.53 -32.83 31.12
CA VAL A 4 -12.09 -32.62 30.85
C VAL A 4 -11.80 -32.46 29.36
N ASN A 5 -12.56 -33.13 28.47
CA ASN A 5 -12.44 -32.97 27.03
C ASN A 5 -13.01 -31.64 26.51
N ILE A 6 -14.03 -31.09 27.17
CA ILE A 6 -14.60 -29.78 26.81
C ILE A 6 -13.65 -28.64 27.21
N GLU A 7 -13.04 -28.74 28.39
CA GLU A 7 -12.03 -27.75 28.83
C GLU A 7 -10.76 -27.79 27.99
N LYS A 8 -10.24 -28.98 27.64
CA LYS A 8 -9.11 -29.13 26.72
C LYS A 8 -9.42 -28.58 25.32
N ARG A 9 -10.63 -28.76 24.80
CA ARG A 9 -11.05 -28.16 23.52
C ARG A 9 -11.23 -26.64 23.62
N LYS A 10 -11.69 -26.12 24.75
CA LYS A 10 -11.79 -24.66 24.98
C LYS A 10 -10.41 -24.02 25.11
N THR A 11 -9.49 -24.64 25.85
CA THR A 11 -8.10 -24.14 25.99
C THR A 11 -7.32 -24.23 24.70
N MET A 12 -7.42 -25.32 23.91
CA MET A 12 -6.81 -25.40 22.57
C MET A 12 -7.43 -24.41 21.60
N ARG A 13 -8.74 -24.17 21.65
CA ARG A 13 -9.39 -23.12 20.84
C ARG A 13 -8.99 -21.70 21.26
N SER A 14 -8.74 -21.46 22.54
CA SER A 14 -8.27 -20.20 23.09
C SER A 14 -6.80 -19.95 22.69
N HIS A 15 -5.93 -20.95 22.82
CA HIS A 15 -4.52 -20.85 22.46
C HIS A 15 -4.33 -20.64 20.93
N ASN A 16 -5.11 -21.35 20.10
CA ASN A 16 -5.12 -21.13 18.65
C ASN A 16 -5.69 -19.74 18.26
N ARG A 17 -6.54 -19.16 19.09
CA ARG A 17 -7.12 -17.85 18.84
C ARG A 17 -6.10 -16.73 19.07
N PHE A 18 -5.27 -16.84 20.11
CA PHE A 18 -4.22 -15.85 20.41
C PHE A 18 -3.11 -15.86 19.34
N HIS A 19 -2.69 -17.02 18.89
CA HIS A 19 -1.67 -17.18 17.86
C HIS A 19 -2.05 -16.48 16.53
N ASN A 20 -3.34 -16.41 16.23
CA ASN A 20 -3.84 -15.74 15.03
C ASN A 20 -3.66 -14.20 15.05
N TYR A 21 -3.49 -13.59 16.23
CA TYR A 21 -3.28 -12.13 16.36
C TYR A 21 -1.80 -11.74 16.52
N VAL A 22 -0.88 -12.70 16.57
CA VAL A 22 0.57 -12.45 16.63
C VAL A 22 1.04 -11.56 15.46
N PRO A 23 0.60 -11.74 14.20
CA PRO A 23 1.00 -10.85 13.11
C PRO A 23 0.57 -9.39 13.33
N SER A 24 -0.60 -9.16 13.96
CA SER A 24 -1.06 -7.81 14.28
C SER A 24 -0.17 -7.15 15.34
N LEU A 25 0.21 -7.91 16.36
CA LEU A 25 1.11 -7.43 17.42
C LEU A 25 2.51 -7.15 16.86
N LEU A 26 3.06 -8.05 16.06
CA LEU A 26 4.38 -7.85 15.43
C LEU A 26 4.41 -6.62 14.53
N LEU A 27 3.34 -6.40 13.76
CA LEU A 27 3.20 -5.22 12.92
C LEU A 27 3.14 -3.93 13.76
N PHE A 28 2.39 -3.93 14.87
CA PHE A 28 2.34 -2.81 15.79
C PHE A 28 3.73 -2.51 16.38
N LEU A 29 4.40 -3.53 16.92
CA LEU A 29 5.74 -3.38 17.50
C LEU A 29 6.78 -2.90 16.50
N LEU A 30 6.69 -3.32 15.24
CA LEU A 30 7.55 -2.83 14.16
C LEU A 30 7.38 -1.31 13.97
N PHE A 31 6.13 -0.83 13.91
CA PHE A 31 5.87 0.60 13.74
C PHE A 31 6.24 1.41 14.98
N GLU A 32 6.01 0.87 16.18
CA GLU A 32 6.45 1.51 17.43
C GLU A 32 7.97 1.61 17.51
N THR A 33 8.68 0.58 17.06
CA THR A 33 10.17 0.64 16.98
C THR A 33 10.63 1.77 16.07
N VAL A 34 9.99 1.93 14.89
CA VAL A 34 10.28 3.06 13.99
C VAL A 34 9.92 4.39 14.63
N ALA A 35 8.75 4.48 15.28
CA ALA A 35 8.24 5.67 15.94
C ALA A 35 9.19 6.16 17.04
N VAL A 36 9.60 5.27 17.94
CA VAL A 36 10.52 5.57 19.04
C VAL A 36 11.91 5.92 18.51
N THR A 37 12.42 5.17 17.55
CA THR A 37 13.74 5.45 16.94
C THR A 37 13.78 6.84 16.32
N LEU A 38 12.77 7.21 15.55
CA LEU A 38 12.69 8.53 14.92
C LEU A 38 12.46 9.65 15.95
N TRP A 39 11.66 9.42 16.98
CA TRP A 39 11.50 10.36 18.07
C TRP A 39 12.84 10.64 18.78
N LEU A 40 13.57 9.60 19.18
CA LEU A 40 14.84 9.74 19.87
C LEU A 40 15.95 10.34 18.99
N THR A 41 15.96 10.05 17.69
CA THR A 41 16.99 10.56 16.77
C THR A 41 16.73 11.97 16.27
N LYS A 42 15.47 12.37 16.18
CA LYS A 42 15.04 13.69 15.67
C LYS A 42 14.57 14.64 16.75
N ASP A 43 14.49 14.19 18.00
CA ASP A 43 13.98 14.94 19.16
C ASP A 43 12.63 15.63 18.88
N ASN A 44 11.75 14.94 18.15
CA ASN A 44 10.47 15.48 17.72
C ASN A 44 9.34 14.47 17.98
N LEU A 45 8.47 14.82 18.94
CA LEU A 45 7.33 14.00 19.35
C LEU A 45 6.35 13.70 18.21
N PHE A 46 6.32 14.54 17.17
CA PHE A 46 5.50 14.31 15.99
C PHE A 46 5.74 12.93 15.36
N TYR A 47 6.99 12.49 15.26
CA TYR A 47 7.31 11.18 14.68
C TYR A 47 6.76 10.02 15.51
N LEU A 48 6.82 10.13 16.85
CA LEU A 48 6.21 9.14 17.72
C LEU A 48 4.71 9.02 17.43
N LEU A 49 3.97 10.13 17.52
CA LEU A 49 2.52 10.14 17.31
C LEU A 49 2.12 9.69 15.91
N ASN A 50 2.85 10.13 14.88
CA ASN A 50 2.58 9.80 13.48
C ASN A 50 2.71 8.30 13.20
N PHE A 51 3.83 7.69 13.58
CA PHE A 51 4.07 6.28 13.29
C PHE A 51 3.28 5.36 14.23
N SER A 52 3.06 5.73 15.50
CA SER A 52 2.18 4.99 16.40
C SER A 52 0.73 4.98 15.90
N TYR A 53 0.21 6.10 15.40
CA TYR A 53 -1.12 6.15 14.79
C TYR A 53 -1.23 5.21 13.59
N ILE A 54 -0.28 5.29 12.66
CA ILE A 54 -0.26 4.43 11.47
C ILE A 54 -0.14 2.96 11.88
N GLY A 55 0.77 2.64 12.81
CA GLY A 55 0.98 1.31 13.34
C GLY A 55 -0.27 0.73 14.00
N ALA A 56 -0.94 1.51 14.84
CA ALA A 56 -2.19 1.12 15.48
C ALA A 56 -3.32 0.84 14.46
N CYS A 57 -3.47 1.70 13.44
CA CYS A 57 -4.46 1.48 12.38
C CYS A 57 -4.18 0.20 11.57
N LEU A 58 -2.91 -0.06 11.24
CA LEU A 58 -2.51 -1.26 10.50
C LEU A 58 -2.68 -2.52 11.34
N ALA A 59 -2.30 -2.50 12.62
CA ALA A 59 -2.46 -3.62 13.54
C ALA A 59 -3.95 -3.94 13.78
N LEU A 60 -4.77 -2.91 14.02
CA LEU A 60 -6.22 -3.08 14.16
C LEU A 60 -6.84 -3.66 12.88
N GLY A 61 -6.43 -3.15 11.71
CA GLY A 61 -6.89 -3.66 10.43
C GLY A 61 -6.52 -5.13 10.21
N THR A 62 -5.30 -5.52 10.57
CA THR A 62 -4.84 -6.92 10.51
C THR A 62 -5.64 -7.79 11.48
N ALA A 63 -5.93 -7.31 12.69
CA ALA A 63 -6.76 -8.01 13.66
C ALA A 63 -8.20 -8.18 13.15
N LEU A 64 -8.80 -7.13 12.57
CA LEU A 64 -10.12 -7.19 11.94
C LEU A 64 -10.15 -8.16 10.75
N PHE A 65 -9.08 -8.22 9.96
CA PHE A 65 -8.94 -9.17 8.86
C PHE A 65 -8.91 -10.61 9.39
N THR A 66 -8.10 -10.88 10.42
CA THR A 66 -8.02 -12.18 11.12
C THR A 66 -9.37 -12.57 11.70
N ALA A 67 -10.13 -11.60 12.23
CA ALA A 67 -11.50 -11.80 12.69
C ALA A 67 -12.53 -12.01 11.56
N GLY A 68 -12.10 -12.06 10.29
CA GLY A 68 -12.95 -12.31 9.12
C GLY A 68 -13.82 -11.12 8.71
N LYS A 69 -13.54 -9.91 9.17
CA LYS A 69 -14.32 -8.71 8.82
C LYS A 69 -14.03 -8.24 7.41
N ARG A 70 -15.06 -8.21 6.55
CA ARG A 70 -14.92 -7.84 5.12
C ARG A 70 -14.43 -6.41 4.89
N TYR A 71 -14.73 -5.49 5.80
CA TYR A 71 -14.37 -4.08 5.71
C TYR A 71 -12.96 -3.75 6.26
N ALA A 72 -12.27 -4.72 6.86
CA ALA A 72 -10.98 -4.50 7.53
C ALA A 72 -9.98 -3.70 6.68
N ARG A 73 -9.79 -4.08 5.41
CA ARG A 73 -8.89 -3.38 4.50
C ARG A 73 -9.33 -1.93 4.21
N HIS A 74 -10.62 -1.73 3.95
CA HIS A 74 -11.17 -0.41 3.65
C HIS A 74 -11.13 0.51 4.88
N PHE A 75 -11.32 -0.04 6.09
CA PHE A 75 -11.15 0.70 7.34
C PHE A 75 -9.73 1.27 7.47
N VAL A 76 -8.70 0.43 7.32
CA VAL A 76 -7.31 0.88 7.38
C VAL A 76 -7.04 1.93 6.30
N GLN A 77 -7.50 1.66 5.08
CA GLN A 77 -7.30 2.54 3.94
C GLN A 77 -7.94 3.91 4.14
N LEU A 78 -9.13 3.95 4.75
CA LEU A 78 -9.79 5.21 5.11
C LEU A 78 -9.04 5.92 6.25
N ALA A 79 -8.73 5.22 7.34
CA ALA A 79 -8.07 5.82 8.50
C ALA A 79 -6.68 6.39 8.14
N VAL A 80 -5.80 5.57 7.56
CA VAL A 80 -4.45 6.00 7.20
C VAL A 80 -4.45 6.91 5.99
N GLY A 81 -5.24 6.60 4.96
CA GLY A 81 -5.32 7.41 3.74
C GLY A 81 -5.84 8.83 4.01
N SER A 82 -6.91 8.98 4.81
CA SER A 82 -7.42 10.30 5.20
C SER A 82 -6.42 11.07 6.06
N TYR A 83 -5.77 10.41 7.00
CA TYR A 83 -4.72 11.02 7.81
C TYR A 83 -3.59 11.59 6.95
N MET A 84 -3.08 10.79 6.01
CA MET A 84 -2.01 11.19 5.09
C MET A 84 -2.43 12.34 4.17
N LEU A 85 -3.66 12.30 3.65
CA LEU A 85 -4.15 13.32 2.73
C LEU A 85 -4.52 14.61 3.45
N LEU A 86 -5.35 14.51 4.49
CA LEU A 86 -5.94 15.68 5.14
C LEU A 86 -5.03 16.28 6.20
N TYR A 87 -4.53 15.44 7.14
CA TYR A 87 -3.72 15.97 8.23
C TYR A 87 -2.31 16.35 7.73
N LEU A 88 -1.56 15.41 7.16
CA LEU A 88 -0.20 15.70 6.71
C LEU A 88 -0.20 16.60 5.48
N GLY A 89 -1.02 16.30 4.48
CA GLY A 89 -0.99 17.01 3.21
C GLY A 89 -1.63 18.40 3.25
N VAL A 90 -2.84 18.54 3.83
CA VAL A 90 -3.59 19.81 3.80
C VAL A 90 -3.32 20.65 5.05
N ILE A 91 -3.42 20.06 6.25
CA ILE A 91 -3.29 20.82 7.51
C ILE A 91 -1.82 21.15 7.78
N SER A 92 -0.94 20.15 7.74
CA SER A 92 0.51 20.34 7.94
C SER A 92 1.22 20.91 6.71
N ARG A 93 0.51 21.07 5.56
CA ARG A 93 1.04 21.60 4.29
C ARG A 93 2.19 20.82 3.70
N GLU A 94 2.32 19.54 4.04
CA GLU A 94 3.40 18.67 3.57
C GLU A 94 3.06 18.07 2.21
N ASN A 95 3.92 18.25 1.23
CA ASN A 95 3.74 17.56 -0.05
C ASN A 95 4.20 16.10 0.08
N MET A 96 3.24 15.22 0.36
CA MET A 96 3.45 13.77 0.52
C MET A 96 3.44 12.99 -0.81
N GLN A 97 3.34 13.67 -1.97
CA GLN A 97 3.49 13.09 -3.30
C GLN A 97 4.98 12.95 -3.68
N ILE A 98 5.24 12.42 -4.87
CA ILE A 98 6.60 12.18 -5.35
C ILE A 98 7.38 13.50 -5.53
N GLU A 99 6.69 14.60 -5.84
CA GLU A 99 7.25 15.92 -5.97
C GLU A 99 7.83 16.43 -4.64
N GLY A 100 7.11 16.18 -3.54
CA GLY A 100 7.61 16.49 -2.19
C GLY A 100 8.84 15.65 -1.82
N PHE A 101 8.89 14.40 -2.25
CA PHE A 101 10.09 13.57 -2.07
C PHE A 101 11.31 14.18 -2.77
N TRP A 102 11.18 14.60 -4.05
CA TRP A 102 12.25 15.27 -4.77
C TRP A 102 12.65 16.60 -4.14
N TYR A 103 11.67 17.38 -3.68
CA TYR A 103 11.88 18.66 -3.02
C TYR A 103 12.76 18.53 -1.78
N TYR A 104 12.42 17.67 -0.83
CA TYR A 104 13.21 17.46 0.38
C TYR A 104 14.57 16.79 0.08
N LEU A 105 14.63 15.92 -0.92
CA LEU A 105 15.87 15.30 -1.35
C LEU A 105 16.87 16.36 -1.89
N PHE A 106 16.39 17.32 -2.66
CA PHE A 106 17.24 18.41 -3.21
C PHE A 106 17.64 19.44 -2.14
N LEU A 107 16.80 19.64 -1.12
CA LEU A 107 17.19 20.43 0.05
C LEU A 107 18.23 19.73 0.95
N GLY A 108 18.48 18.45 0.75
CA GLY A 108 19.34 17.66 1.64
C GLY A 108 18.72 17.40 3.02
N VAL A 109 17.39 17.53 3.13
CA VAL A 109 16.65 17.38 4.39
C VAL A 109 16.00 16.00 4.42
N PHE A 110 16.32 15.21 5.46
CA PHE A 110 15.73 13.90 5.65
C PHE A 110 14.59 13.98 6.67
N GLU A 111 13.44 14.51 6.22
CA GLU A 111 12.21 14.73 6.99
C GLU A 111 10.96 14.49 6.12
N ALA A 112 9.77 14.61 6.74
CA ALA A 112 8.48 14.57 6.06
C ALA A 112 8.38 13.52 4.93
N ALA A 113 8.26 13.95 3.67
CA ALA A 113 8.10 13.06 2.53
C ALA A 113 9.30 12.12 2.34
N THR A 114 10.55 12.53 2.60
CA THR A 114 11.72 11.63 2.46
C THR A 114 11.68 10.47 3.44
N ILE A 115 11.32 10.71 4.71
CA ILE A 115 11.14 9.64 5.70
C ILE A 115 9.98 8.73 5.29
N HIS A 116 8.85 9.33 4.89
CA HIS A 116 7.70 8.55 4.43
C HIS A 116 8.07 7.65 3.24
N TYR A 117 8.80 8.18 2.26
CA TYR A 117 9.21 7.38 1.10
C TYR A 117 10.23 6.31 1.48
N ALA A 118 11.21 6.62 2.33
CA ALA A 118 12.16 5.63 2.83
C ALA A 118 11.42 4.47 3.51
N VAL A 119 10.59 4.77 4.51
CA VAL A 119 9.89 3.75 5.30
C VAL A 119 8.83 3.02 4.49
N ALA A 120 7.96 3.73 3.77
CA ALA A 120 6.77 3.13 3.17
C ALA A 120 6.91 2.73 1.69
N LYS A 121 7.85 3.32 0.93
CA LYS A 121 7.95 3.12 -0.53
C LYS A 121 9.25 2.46 -0.97
N ILE A 122 10.32 2.53 -0.15
CA ILE A 122 11.61 1.92 -0.47
C ILE A 122 11.83 0.68 0.40
N PHE A 123 11.95 0.83 1.72
CA PHE A 123 12.24 -0.29 2.61
C PHE A 123 11.00 -1.14 2.95
N GLY A 124 9.84 -0.53 3.18
CA GLY A 124 8.60 -1.26 3.47
C GLY A 124 8.25 -2.32 2.43
N PRO A 125 8.39 -2.09 1.13
CA PRO A 125 8.13 -3.10 0.11
C PRO A 125 9.03 -4.34 0.19
N LEU A 126 10.20 -4.29 0.82
CA LEU A 126 11.00 -5.49 1.12
C LEU A 126 10.28 -6.43 2.10
N LEU A 127 9.44 -5.89 2.99
CA LEU A 127 8.65 -6.68 3.92
C LEU A 127 7.33 -7.12 3.30
N PHE A 128 6.52 -6.19 2.83
CA PHE A 128 5.12 -6.42 2.45
C PHE A 128 4.79 -6.02 0.99
N GLY A 129 5.79 -5.99 0.10
CA GLY A 129 5.56 -5.70 -1.31
C GLY A 129 4.82 -4.38 -1.51
N ARG A 130 3.76 -4.39 -2.34
CA ARG A 130 2.89 -3.23 -2.53
C ARG A 130 1.72 -3.16 -1.54
N GLY A 131 1.83 -3.77 -0.36
CA GLY A 131 0.79 -3.72 0.68
C GLY A 131 0.36 -2.31 1.03
N TRP A 132 1.30 -1.34 1.06
CA TRP A 132 0.96 0.07 1.24
C TRP A 132 -0.12 0.58 0.27
N CYS A 133 -0.04 0.20 -1.02
CA CYS A 133 -1.04 0.55 -2.02
C CYS A 133 -2.40 -0.11 -1.75
N GLY A 134 -2.42 -1.20 -1.02
CA GLY A 134 -3.64 -1.91 -0.62
C GLY A 134 -4.30 -1.33 0.62
N TYR A 135 -3.52 -0.74 1.55
CA TYR A 135 -3.99 -0.45 2.90
C TYR A 135 -3.86 1.02 3.34
N ALA A 136 -2.97 1.81 2.74
CA ALA A 136 -2.67 3.15 3.25
C ALA A 136 -2.66 4.26 2.17
N CYS A 137 -2.77 3.90 0.89
CA CYS A 137 -2.70 4.87 -0.19
C CYS A 137 -4.01 5.66 -0.32
N TRP A 138 -3.95 6.98 -0.15
CA TRP A 138 -5.12 7.86 -0.24
C TRP A 138 -5.74 7.92 -1.66
N THR A 139 -4.94 7.89 -2.71
CA THR A 139 -5.48 7.82 -4.08
C THR A 139 -6.28 6.52 -4.27
N ALA A 140 -5.72 5.39 -3.84
CA ALA A 140 -6.37 4.09 -3.93
C ALA A 140 -7.61 4.00 -3.02
N MET A 141 -7.65 4.74 -1.92
CA MET A 141 -8.81 4.86 -1.04
C MET A 141 -10.07 5.24 -1.82
N VAL A 142 -9.99 6.28 -2.65
CA VAL A 142 -11.12 6.73 -3.48
C VAL A 142 -11.40 5.75 -4.61
N LEU A 143 -10.36 5.28 -5.31
CA LEU A 143 -10.52 4.40 -6.47
C LEU A 143 -11.14 3.04 -6.12
N ASP A 144 -10.94 2.52 -4.91
CA ASP A 144 -11.52 1.23 -4.50
C ASP A 144 -13.04 1.27 -4.28
N PHE A 145 -13.64 2.46 -4.15
CA PHE A 145 -15.10 2.63 -4.09
C PHE A 145 -15.77 2.63 -5.47
N LEU A 146 -15.01 2.74 -6.55
CA LEU A 146 -15.54 2.69 -7.91
C LEU A 146 -16.10 1.28 -8.25
N PRO A 147 -16.97 1.15 -9.27
CA PRO A 147 -17.71 -0.08 -9.52
C PRO A 147 -16.89 -1.23 -10.10
N TYR A 148 -15.72 -0.97 -10.67
CA TYR A 148 -14.89 -1.96 -11.38
C TYR A 148 -13.82 -2.58 -10.50
N LYS A 149 -14.21 -3.17 -9.36
CA LYS A 149 -13.29 -3.81 -8.40
C LYS A 149 -12.48 -4.96 -9.02
N GLN A 150 -13.08 -5.66 -9.98
CA GLN A 150 -12.44 -6.69 -10.78
C GLN A 150 -12.25 -6.17 -12.20
N PRO A 151 -11.03 -6.21 -12.75
CA PRO A 151 -10.76 -5.75 -14.10
C PRO A 151 -11.61 -6.53 -15.10
N GLN A 152 -12.39 -5.82 -15.91
CA GLN A 152 -13.27 -6.44 -16.94
C GLN A 152 -12.54 -6.60 -18.29
N LYS A 153 -11.43 -5.87 -18.49
CA LYS A 153 -10.61 -5.90 -19.69
C LYS A 153 -9.21 -6.43 -19.38
N PRO A 154 -8.56 -7.12 -20.32
CA PRO A 154 -7.18 -7.56 -20.13
C PRO A 154 -6.25 -6.35 -19.94
N ARG A 155 -5.22 -6.55 -19.13
CA ARG A 155 -4.20 -5.54 -18.87
C ARG A 155 -3.40 -5.22 -20.14
N LYS A 156 -3.24 -3.93 -20.46
CA LYS A 156 -2.40 -3.46 -21.56
C LYS A 156 -0.98 -3.22 -21.04
N GLU A 157 -0.10 -4.20 -21.15
CA GLU A 157 1.24 -4.17 -20.54
C GLU A 157 2.08 -2.97 -21.00
N LYS A 158 2.01 -2.61 -22.30
CA LYS A 158 2.76 -1.48 -22.87
C LYS A 158 2.42 -0.14 -22.21
N LEU A 159 1.16 0.07 -21.80
CA LEU A 159 0.77 1.30 -21.11
C LEU A 159 1.43 1.45 -19.74
N GLY A 160 1.91 0.35 -19.15
CA GLY A 160 2.68 0.41 -17.92
C GLY A 160 3.96 1.23 -18.00
N ALA A 161 4.46 1.53 -19.21
CA ALA A 161 5.60 2.42 -19.42
C ALA A 161 5.30 3.89 -19.06
N LEU A 162 4.04 4.33 -19.12
CA LEU A 162 3.65 5.71 -18.77
C LEU A 162 4.04 6.09 -17.34
N ARG A 163 4.11 5.14 -16.42
CA ARG A 163 4.55 5.40 -15.04
C ARG A 163 5.99 5.93 -14.96
N TYR A 164 6.87 5.47 -15.86
CA TYR A 164 8.25 5.95 -15.92
C TYR A 164 8.30 7.35 -16.51
N VAL A 165 7.44 7.65 -17.49
CA VAL A 165 7.29 8.99 -18.03
C VAL A 165 6.83 9.96 -16.94
N MET A 166 5.79 9.61 -16.17
CA MET A 166 5.31 10.42 -15.05
C MET A 166 6.37 10.60 -13.96
N PHE A 167 7.18 9.57 -13.70
CA PHE A 167 8.28 9.64 -12.75
C PHE A 167 9.36 10.63 -13.20
N ILE A 168 9.76 10.56 -14.46
CA ILE A 168 10.76 11.49 -15.04
C ILE A 168 10.19 12.90 -15.09
N LEU A 169 8.92 13.08 -15.47
CA LEU A 169 8.27 14.39 -15.51
C LEU A 169 8.21 15.03 -14.11
N SER A 170 7.88 14.28 -13.07
CA SER A 170 7.87 14.80 -11.69
C SER A 170 9.27 15.25 -11.25
N LEU A 171 10.30 14.46 -11.56
CA LEU A 171 11.69 14.81 -11.28
C LEU A 171 12.11 16.08 -12.05
N ALA A 172 11.84 16.13 -13.37
CA ALA A 172 12.18 17.26 -14.21
C ALA A 172 11.48 18.55 -13.76
N LEU A 173 10.20 18.44 -13.36
CA LEU A 173 9.42 19.58 -12.88
C LEU A 173 10.04 20.18 -11.60
N VAL A 174 10.33 19.34 -10.59
CA VAL A 174 10.94 19.85 -9.36
C VAL A 174 12.36 20.35 -9.62
N SER A 175 13.17 19.65 -10.43
CA SER A 175 14.51 20.10 -10.81
C SER A 175 14.48 21.47 -11.49
N SER A 176 13.51 21.72 -12.38
CA SER A 176 13.38 23.02 -13.07
C SER A 176 13.10 24.17 -12.08
N LEU A 177 12.27 23.93 -11.05
CA LEU A 177 11.98 24.93 -10.02
C LEU A 177 13.24 25.31 -9.23
N PHE A 178 14.10 24.34 -8.91
CA PHE A 178 15.38 24.61 -8.25
C PHE A 178 16.37 25.36 -9.16
N LEU A 179 16.49 24.95 -10.43
CA LEU A 179 17.36 25.60 -11.40
C LEU A 179 16.95 27.05 -11.67
N MET A 180 15.64 27.32 -11.74
CA MET A 180 15.10 28.66 -11.91
C MET A 180 15.14 29.50 -10.62
N LYS A 181 15.62 28.93 -9.51
CA LYS A 181 15.63 29.58 -8.19
C LYS A 181 14.27 30.19 -7.83
N ALA A 182 13.20 29.43 -8.08
CA ALA A 182 11.84 29.88 -7.83
C ALA A 182 11.67 30.35 -6.37
N ALA A 183 11.07 31.53 -6.20
CA ALA A 183 10.74 32.05 -4.88
C ALA A 183 9.59 31.25 -4.26
N ASN A 184 9.54 31.16 -2.93
CA ASN A 184 8.44 30.53 -2.18
C ASN A 184 8.18 29.06 -2.57
N LEU A 185 9.25 28.25 -2.73
CA LEU A 185 9.17 26.86 -3.13
C LEU A 185 8.22 26.03 -2.24
N GLU A 186 8.18 26.29 -0.93
CA GLU A 186 7.28 25.62 -0.01
C GLU A 186 5.81 25.85 -0.37
N GLN A 187 5.43 27.08 -0.66
CA GLN A 187 4.07 27.42 -1.09
C GLN A 187 3.74 26.78 -2.45
N ILE A 188 4.71 26.73 -3.37
CA ILE A 188 4.55 26.06 -4.67
C ILE A 188 4.33 24.55 -4.43
N MET A 189 5.10 23.91 -3.57
CA MET A 189 4.96 22.48 -3.23
C MET A 189 3.58 22.18 -2.63
N PHE A 190 3.05 23.05 -1.78
CA PHE A 190 1.69 22.89 -1.24
C PHE A 190 0.63 22.94 -2.35
N TRP A 191 0.68 23.92 -3.24
CA TRP A 191 -0.27 23.99 -4.36
C TRP A 191 -0.10 22.83 -5.34
N MET A 192 1.12 22.39 -5.58
CA MET A 192 1.39 21.18 -6.39
C MET A 192 0.77 19.94 -5.75
N PHE A 193 0.82 19.82 -4.43
CA PHE A 193 0.15 18.71 -3.72
C PHE A 193 -1.36 18.73 -3.94
N LEU A 194 -2.02 19.88 -3.80
CA LEU A 194 -3.46 19.99 -4.02
C LEU A 194 -3.84 19.71 -5.49
N ALA A 195 -3.20 20.40 -6.42
CA ALA A 195 -3.46 20.25 -7.85
C ALA A 195 -3.10 18.82 -8.34
N GLY A 196 -1.98 18.28 -7.89
CA GLY A 196 -1.54 16.94 -8.23
C GLY A 196 -2.49 15.86 -7.73
N ASN A 197 -3.03 15.98 -6.51
CA ASN A 197 -4.06 15.07 -6.01
C ASN A 197 -5.35 15.16 -6.82
N ALA A 198 -5.82 16.38 -7.11
CA ALA A 198 -6.99 16.58 -7.96
C ALA A 198 -6.81 15.92 -9.33
N LEU A 199 -5.65 16.13 -9.96
CA LEU A 199 -5.31 15.52 -11.25
C LEU A 199 -5.25 13.99 -11.15
N TYR A 200 -4.67 13.43 -10.08
CA TYR A 200 -4.61 11.98 -9.87
C TYR A 200 -5.99 11.37 -9.68
N TYR A 201 -6.90 12.05 -8.97
CA TYR A 201 -8.29 11.57 -8.83
C TYR A 201 -9.05 11.66 -10.16
N ILE A 202 -8.95 12.77 -10.89
CA ILE A 202 -9.60 12.93 -12.19
C ILE A 202 -9.07 11.87 -13.17
N ALA A 203 -7.75 11.74 -13.31
CA ALA A 203 -7.14 10.74 -14.17
C ALA A 203 -7.47 9.32 -13.72
N GLY A 204 -7.47 9.06 -12.42
CA GLY A 204 -7.79 7.76 -11.83
C GLY A 204 -9.22 7.32 -12.12
N ILE A 205 -10.18 8.22 -11.93
CA ILE A 205 -11.60 7.98 -12.21
C ILE A 205 -11.80 7.79 -13.73
N ALA A 206 -11.25 8.68 -14.56
CA ALA A 206 -11.35 8.58 -16.02
C ALA A 206 -10.80 7.25 -16.54
N LEU A 207 -9.61 6.85 -16.08
CA LEU A 207 -9.00 5.58 -16.46
C LEU A 207 -9.80 4.37 -15.94
N ALA A 208 -10.38 4.46 -14.73
CA ALA A 208 -11.20 3.39 -14.19
C ALA A 208 -12.43 3.11 -15.07
N PHE A 209 -13.12 4.14 -15.54
CA PHE A 209 -14.26 3.99 -16.44
C PHE A 209 -13.83 3.56 -17.84
N ALA A 210 -12.77 4.14 -18.42
CA ALA A 210 -12.27 3.80 -19.74
C ALA A 210 -11.81 2.34 -19.85
N PHE A 211 -11.09 1.86 -18.84
CA PHE A 211 -10.56 0.50 -18.81
C PHE A 211 -11.45 -0.50 -18.06
N LYS A 212 -12.54 -0.04 -17.44
CA LYS A 212 -13.41 -0.83 -16.54
C LYS A 212 -12.57 -1.54 -15.46
N ASP A 213 -11.74 -0.77 -14.78
CA ASP A 213 -10.72 -1.26 -13.85
C ASP A 213 -10.35 -0.17 -12.84
N ASN A 214 -10.81 -0.30 -11.59
CA ASN A 214 -10.56 0.67 -10.52
C ASN A 214 -9.07 0.96 -10.31
N ARG A 215 -8.20 0.02 -10.62
CA ARG A 215 -6.75 0.12 -10.42
C ARG A 215 -5.96 0.47 -11.68
N ALA A 216 -6.64 0.94 -12.75
CA ALA A 216 -6.00 1.32 -14.01
C ALA A 216 -4.93 2.41 -13.77
N PHE A 217 -5.21 3.45 -12.99
CA PHE A 217 -4.23 4.46 -12.60
C PHE A 217 -2.99 3.84 -11.96
N CYS A 218 -3.18 2.94 -10.98
CA CYS A 218 -2.09 2.27 -10.26
C CYS A 218 -1.24 1.37 -11.17
N LYS A 219 -1.82 0.85 -12.26
CA LYS A 219 -1.15 -0.03 -13.21
C LYS A 219 -0.39 0.73 -14.28
N TYR A 220 -0.89 1.89 -14.70
CA TYR A 220 -0.41 2.56 -15.90
C TYR A 220 0.27 3.91 -15.65
N LEU A 221 -0.21 4.68 -14.67
CA LEU A 221 0.19 6.07 -14.54
C LEU A 221 0.97 6.40 -13.25
N CYS A 222 0.69 5.70 -12.15
CA CYS A 222 1.25 6.04 -10.84
C CYS A 222 2.78 5.99 -10.80
N PRO A 223 3.49 7.13 -10.62
CA PRO A 223 4.96 7.20 -10.68
C PRO A 223 5.63 6.50 -9.50
N ILE A 224 4.99 6.45 -8.35
CA ILE A 224 5.53 5.82 -7.12
C ILE A 224 5.85 4.34 -7.33
N THR A 225 5.19 3.70 -8.29
CA THR A 225 5.42 2.29 -8.61
C THR A 225 6.82 2.00 -9.14
N VAL A 226 7.54 3.01 -9.60
CA VAL A 226 8.93 2.90 -10.04
C VAL A 226 9.83 2.49 -8.87
N PHE A 227 9.61 3.04 -7.68
CA PHE A 227 10.30 2.62 -6.45
C PHE A 227 9.77 1.28 -5.92
N LEU A 228 8.45 1.10 -5.92
CA LEU A 228 7.82 -0.06 -5.30
C LEU A 228 8.15 -1.39 -6.00
N LYS A 229 8.23 -1.41 -7.33
CA LYS A 229 8.38 -2.65 -8.10
C LYS A 229 9.67 -3.41 -7.80
N PRO A 230 10.87 -2.80 -7.89
CA PRO A 230 12.11 -3.52 -7.63
C PRO A 230 12.18 -4.06 -6.20
N MET A 231 11.74 -3.27 -5.21
CA MET A 231 11.76 -3.69 -3.81
C MET A 231 10.73 -4.79 -3.54
N SER A 232 9.54 -4.72 -4.15
CA SER A 232 8.51 -5.76 -4.03
C SER A 232 8.91 -7.12 -4.59
N TYR A 233 9.89 -7.17 -5.48
CA TYR A 233 10.44 -8.44 -5.97
C TYR A 233 11.06 -9.27 -4.83
N PHE A 234 11.70 -8.59 -3.89
CA PHE A 234 12.35 -9.20 -2.73
C PHE A 234 11.44 -9.34 -1.51
N SER A 235 10.16 -8.98 -1.63
CA SER A 235 9.24 -8.97 -0.47
C SER A 235 9.22 -10.31 0.27
N LEU A 236 9.21 -10.21 1.62
CA LEU A 236 9.09 -11.36 2.50
C LEU A 236 7.64 -11.85 2.53
N LEU A 237 6.69 -10.93 2.73
CA LEU A 237 5.26 -11.24 2.71
C LEU A 237 4.75 -11.23 1.27
N ARG A 238 4.23 -12.35 0.83
CA ARG A 238 3.61 -12.51 -0.48
C ARG A 238 2.54 -13.59 -0.42
N VAL A 239 1.63 -13.58 -1.35
CA VAL A 239 0.69 -14.69 -1.52
C VAL A 239 1.43 -15.86 -2.13
N HIS A 240 1.44 -16.98 -1.43
CA HIS A 240 2.00 -18.25 -1.86
C HIS A 240 0.95 -19.12 -2.56
N CYS A 241 1.39 -19.99 -3.44
CA CYS A 241 0.53 -20.96 -4.13
C CYS A 241 1.12 -22.36 -3.98
N ASN A 242 0.37 -23.27 -3.32
CA ASN A 242 0.68 -24.69 -3.42
C ASN A 242 0.19 -25.22 -4.78
N GLU A 243 1.09 -25.31 -5.74
CA GLU A 243 0.77 -25.72 -7.10
C GLU A 243 0.22 -27.15 -7.18
N ASN A 244 0.61 -28.04 -6.24
CA ASN A 244 0.10 -29.42 -6.18
C ASN A 244 -1.38 -29.50 -5.80
N GLU A 245 -1.88 -28.55 -5.04
CA GLU A 245 -3.30 -28.45 -4.67
C GLU A 245 -4.12 -27.60 -5.64
N CYS A 246 -3.45 -26.90 -6.54
CA CYS A 246 -4.09 -25.98 -7.47
C CYS A 246 -4.79 -26.73 -8.62
N VAL A 247 -6.11 -26.61 -8.69
CA VAL A 247 -6.92 -27.21 -9.78
C VAL A 247 -7.05 -26.29 -11.01
N HIS A 248 -6.25 -25.25 -11.11
CA HIS A 248 -6.20 -24.32 -12.24
C HIS A 248 -7.55 -23.72 -12.68
N CYS A 249 -8.51 -23.58 -11.77
CA CYS A 249 -9.87 -23.07 -12.08
C CYS A 249 -9.92 -21.59 -12.47
N GLY A 250 -8.85 -20.82 -12.32
CA GLY A 250 -8.72 -19.42 -12.70
C GLY A 250 -9.53 -18.40 -11.86
N LYS A 251 -10.25 -18.82 -10.81
CA LYS A 251 -11.05 -17.89 -9.98
C LYS A 251 -10.19 -16.78 -9.36
N CYS A 252 -9.00 -17.13 -8.85
CA CYS A 252 -8.05 -16.20 -8.24
C CYS A 252 -7.54 -15.14 -9.23
N LEU A 253 -7.37 -15.48 -10.50
CA LEU A 253 -6.93 -14.56 -11.54
C LEU A 253 -8.03 -13.53 -11.86
N ARG A 254 -9.29 -13.99 -11.90
CA ARG A 254 -10.44 -13.11 -12.20
C ARG A 254 -10.69 -12.07 -11.12
N VAL A 255 -10.50 -12.41 -9.85
CA VAL A 255 -10.73 -11.48 -8.73
C VAL A 255 -9.55 -10.57 -8.43
N CYS A 256 -8.38 -10.83 -9.04
CA CYS A 256 -7.18 -10.06 -8.73
C CYS A 256 -7.26 -8.64 -9.34
N PRO A 257 -7.36 -7.58 -8.51
CA PRO A 257 -7.47 -6.21 -9.00
C PRO A 257 -6.21 -5.73 -9.72
N MET A 258 -5.07 -6.41 -9.54
CA MET A 258 -3.78 -6.04 -10.13
C MET A 258 -3.35 -6.97 -11.28
N ASN A 259 -4.20 -7.94 -11.69
CA ASN A 259 -3.91 -8.93 -12.73
C ASN A 259 -2.61 -9.72 -12.45
N VAL A 260 -2.37 -10.08 -11.20
CA VAL A 260 -1.22 -10.92 -10.79
C VAL A 260 -1.53 -12.39 -11.07
N GLU A 261 -0.57 -13.11 -11.63
CA GLU A 261 -0.67 -14.56 -11.87
C GLU A 261 -0.40 -15.34 -10.57
N VAL A 262 -1.36 -15.20 -9.60
CA VAL A 262 -1.21 -15.72 -8.24
C VAL A 262 -1.24 -17.24 -8.12
N ASN A 263 -1.66 -17.95 -9.16
CA ASN A 263 -1.70 -19.41 -9.24
C ASN A 263 -0.33 -20.05 -9.58
N LYS A 264 0.73 -19.25 -9.60
CA LYS A 264 2.11 -19.70 -9.72
C LYS A 264 2.92 -19.28 -8.50
N GLU A 265 3.76 -20.16 -8.00
CA GLU A 265 4.59 -19.87 -6.83
C GLU A 265 5.82 -19.01 -7.17
N SER A 266 6.26 -18.95 -8.40
CA SER A 266 7.46 -18.22 -8.82
C SER A 266 7.40 -16.72 -8.46
N ARG A 267 8.51 -16.17 -7.95
CA ARG A 267 8.68 -14.70 -7.80
C ARG A 267 8.63 -13.97 -9.16
N ARG A 268 8.97 -14.64 -10.25
CA ARG A 268 8.93 -14.12 -11.63
C ARG A 268 7.56 -14.26 -12.28
N ARG A 269 6.53 -14.73 -11.53
CA ARG A 269 5.16 -14.80 -12.06
C ARG A 269 4.72 -13.46 -12.63
N LYS A 270 3.88 -13.51 -13.66
CA LYS A 270 3.41 -12.30 -14.34
C LYS A 270 2.77 -11.32 -13.33
N ASN A 271 3.20 -10.06 -13.38
CA ASN A 271 2.79 -9.00 -12.46
C ASN A 271 3.01 -9.30 -10.98
N GLY A 272 3.88 -10.24 -10.60
CA GLY A 272 4.12 -10.65 -9.21
C GLY A 272 4.45 -9.47 -8.29
N THR A 273 5.29 -8.53 -8.75
CA THR A 273 5.67 -7.31 -8.03
C THR A 273 4.54 -6.29 -7.85
N GLU A 274 3.38 -6.54 -8.44
CA GLU A 274 2.21 -5.64 -8.36
C GLU A 274 1.20 -6.10 -7.29
N CYS A 275 1.45 -7.19 -6.56
CA CYS A 275 0.55 -7.70 -5.53
C CYS A 275 0.39 -6.68 -4.39
N ILE A 276 -0.85 -6.30 -4.09
CA ILE A 276 -1.21 -5.33 -3.03
C ILE A 276 -1.64 -6.01 -1.73
N LEU A 277 -1.45 -7.32 -1.60
CA LEU A 277 -1.81 -8.15 -0.44
C LEU A 277 -3.28 -7.99 0.01
N CYS A 278 -4.20 -7.82 -0.93
CA CYS A 278 -5.63 -7.68 -0.60
C CYS A 278 -6.29 -9.01 -0.21
N TYR A 279 -5.65 -10.14 -0.47
CA TYR A 279 -6.08 -11.52 -0.16
C TYR A 279 -7.45 -11.92 -0.76
N GLU A 280 -7.96 -11.20 -1.74
CA GLU A 280 -9.22 -11.59 -2.41
C GLU A 280 -9.08 -12.95 -3.14
N CYS A 281 -7.89 -13.24 -3.65
CA CYS A 281 -7.59 -14.51 -4.32
C CYS A 281 -7.63 -15.72 -3.36
N THR A 282 -7.21 -15.55 -2.11
CA THR A 282 -7.24 -16.63 -1.10
C THR A 282 -8.67 -16.96 -0.68
N LYS A 283 -9.54 -15.94 -0.58
CA LYS A 283 -10.96 -16.11 -0.19
C LYS A 283 -11.77 -16.92 -1.22
N VAL A 284 -11.41 -16.83 -2.51
CA VAL A 284 -12.17 -17.50 -3.60
C VAL A 284 -11.55 -18.83 -4.01
N CYS A 285 -10.44 -19.23 -3.42
CA CYS A 285 -9.77 -20.50 -3.75
C CYS A 285 -10.53 -21.70 -3.15
N PRO A 286 -11.15 -22.57 -3.97
CA PRO A 286 -11.96 -23.68 -3.46
C PRO A 286 -11.11 -24.74 -2.76
N LYS A 287 -9.85 -24.90 -3.15
CA LYS A 287 -8.90 -25.85 -2.58
C LYS A 287 -7.99 -25.25 -1.50
N LYS A 288 -8.14 -23.94 -1.18
CA LYS A 288 -7.26 -23.22 -0.24
C LYS A 288 -5.77 -23.32 -0.58
N ALA A 289 -5.46 -23.56 -1.86
CA ALA A 289 -4.08 -23.64 -2.37
C ALA A 289 -3.32 -22.29 -2.29
N LEU A 290 -4.00 -21.20 -1.96
CA LEU A 290 -3.41 -19.87 -1.81
C LEU A 290 -3.43 -19.45 -0.34
N HIS A 291 -2.27 -19.03 0.18
CA HIS A 291 -2.07 -18.59 1.57
C HIS A 291 -1.05 -17.48 1.68
#